data_58eade050759784c4cdbc238a930902f
#
_entry.id   58eade050759784c4cdbc238a930902f
#
_cell.length_a   1.000
_cell.length_b   1.000
_cell.length_c   1.000
_cell.angle_alpha   90.00
_cell.angle_beta   90.00
_cell.angle_gamma   90.00
#
_symmetry.space_group_name_H-M   'P 1'
#
loop_
_entity.id
_entity.type
_entity.pdbx_description
1 polymer ?
#
loop_
_entity_poly.entity_id
_entity_poly.type
_entity_poly.pdbx_seq_one_letter_code
_entity_poly.pdbx_strand_id
1 'polypeptide(L)'
;LSQRGVGKGDTVALIAPNIPEALECALAIPMLGAVLNANNVRLDAATLGFILEHGEATVLLVDTEFSALAREAVSHSGRDPLIVDIEDPEGPGGERIGELTYEGLLAEGAPDFPYTPPADEWDALALNYTSGTTGRPKGVVYSHRGAWTNAVNNVVTWEMPHHPVYLWTLPLFHCNGWCFPWTITMLAGTHVFLRSPSAEGIYGAFAQHAVTHLCGAPII
;
A
#
# COMPACT_ATOMS: atom_id res chain seq x y z
N LEU A 1 14.81 -0.01 -4.22
CA LEU A 1 14.70 -1.21 -3.36
C LEU A 1 15.69 -2.29 -3.78
N SER A 2 15.75 -2.70 -5.05
CA SER A 2 16.67 -3.74 -5.54
C SER A 2 18.13 -3.43 -5.22
N GLN A 3 18.58 -2.18 -5.41
CA GLN A 3 19.94 -1.74 -5.07
C GLN A 3 20.24 -1.76 -3.56
N ARG A 4 19.20 -1.82 -2.73
CA ARG A 4 19.28 -1.96 -1.28
C ARG A 4 19.16 -3.42 -0.81
N GLY A 5 19.24 -4.37 -1.74
CA GLY A 5 19.24 -5.81 -1.44
C GLY A 5 17.86 -6.44 -1.29
N VAL A 6 16.78 -5.70 -1.54
CA VAL A 6 15.42 -6.24 -1.54
C VAL A 6 15.19 -7.07 -2.81
N GLY A 7 14.75 -8.30 -2.63
CA GLY A 7 14.52 -9.25 -3.72
C GLY A 7 13.24 -10.06 -3.56
N LYS A 8 13.14 -11.14 -4.33
CA LYS A 8 11.98 -12.03 -4.33
C LYS A 8 11.71 -12.60 -2.93
N GLY A 9 10.47 -12.43 -2.47
CA GLY A 9 9.99 -12.97 -1.20
C GLY A 9 10.27 -12.09 0.01
N ASP A 10 11.09 -11.04 -0.11
CA ASP A 10 11.33 -10.11 0.98
C ASP A 10 10.07 -9.27 1.26
N THR A 11 9.78 -9.06 2.53
CA THR A 11 8.61 -8.26 2.93
C THR A 11 8.99 -6.78 3.06
N VAL A 12 8.26 -5.96 2.33
CA VAL A 12 8.32 -4.49 2.42
C VAL A 12 7.04 -3.99 3.09
N ALA A 13 7.18 -3.49 4.31
CA ALA A 13 6.06 -2.93 5.07
C ALA A 13 5.79 -1.48 4.66
N LEU A 14 4.51 -1.11 4.69
CA LEU A 14 4.02 0.23 4.39
C LEU A 14 3.06 0.69 5.50
N ILE A 15 3.29 1.88 6.03
CA ILE A 15 2.37 2.60 6.94
C ILE A 15 2.08 3.95 6.28
N ALA A 16 1.00 4.04 5.53
CA ALA A 16 0.61 5.24 4.81
C ALA A 16 -0.92 5.31 4.62
N PRO A 17 -1.49 6.52 4.49
CA PRO A 17 -2.89 6.70 4.11
C PRO A 17 -3.06 6.48 2.60
N ASN A 18 -4.21 6.91 2.05
CA ASN A 18 -4.43 6.90 0.60
C ASN A 18 -3.67 8.05 -0.07
N ILE A 19 -2.48 7.75 -0.56
CA ILE A 19 -1.59 8.70 -1.25
C ILE A 19 -1.00 8.03 -2.51
N PRO A 20 -0.48 8.81 -3.47
CA PRO A 20 0.14 8.27 -4.68
C PRO A 20 1.24 7.25 -4.38
N GLU A 21 2.10 7.51 -3.40
CA GLU A 21 3.22 6.66 -3.01
C GLU A 21 2.75 5.28 -2.53
N ALA A 22 1.57 5.20 -1.90
CA ALA A 22 0.99 3.92 -1.50
C ALA A 22 0.55 3.09 -2.72
N LEU A 23 0.05 3.73 -3.78
CA LEU A 23 -0.23 3.06 -5.05
C LEU A 23 1.05 2.61 -5.75
N GLU A 24 2.06 3.47 -5.80
CA GLU A 24 3.37 3.14 -6.38
C GLU A 24 3.97 1.93 -5.68
N CYS A 25 3.90 1.87 -4.34
CA CYS A 25 4.31 0.70 -3.56
C CYS A 25 3.50 -0.56 -3.94
N ALA A 26 2.17 -0.43 -4.12
CA ALA A 26 1.32 -1.55 -4.49
C ALA A 26 1.65 -2.12 -5.88
N LEU A 27 2.25 -1.33 -6.75
CA LEU A 27 2.71 -1.74 -8.08
C LEU A 27 4.18 -2.17 -8.06
N ALA A 28 5.08 -1.34 -7.55
CA ALA A 28 6.53 -1.52 -7.67
C ALA A 28 7.08 -2.67 -6.81
N ILE A 29 6.56 -2.87 -5.59
CA ILE A 29 7.04 -3.93 -4.71
C ILE A 29 6.78 -5.32 -5.32
N PRO A 30 5.55 -5.65 -5.78
CA PRO A 30 5.32 -6.91 -6.49
C PRO A 30 6.07 -7.05 -7.81
N MET A 31 6.32 -5.94 -8.53
CA MET A 31 7.13 -5.97 -9.76
C MET A 31 8.58 -6.38 -9.50
N LEU A 32 9.09 -6.18 -8.29
CA LEU A 32 10.40 -6.65 -7.85
C LEU A 32 10.36 -8.14 -7.43
N GLY A 33 9.18 -8.72 -7.28
CA GLY A 33 8.96 -10.05 -6.68
C GLY A 33 8.97 -10.03 -5.15
N ALA A 34 9.05 -8.85 -4.55
CA ALA A 34 8.92 -8.67 -3.11
C ALA A 34 7.44 -8.67 -2.68
N VAL A 35 7.19 -8.79 -1.39
CA VAL A 35 5.85 -8.94 -0.81
C VAL A 35 5.44 -7.63 -0.13
N LEU A 36 4.37 -7.01 -0.61
CA LEU A 36 3.81 -5.81 0.01
C LEU A 36 3.11 -6.16 1.32
N ASN A 37 3.51 -5.55 2.43
CA ASN A 37 2.79 -5.60 3.69
C ASN A 37 2.20 -4.22 4.03
N ALA A 38 1.02 -3.93 3.48
CA ALA A 38 0.32 -2.67 3.74
C ALA A 38 -0.43 -2.75 5.07
N ASN A 39 -0.05 -1.87 6.01
CA ASN A 39 -0.51 -1.90 7.39
C ASN A 39 -1.63 -0.89 7.66
N ASN A 40 -2.55 -1.29 8.53
CA ASN A 40 -3.62 -0.40 8.98
C ASN A 40 -3.05 0.67 9.92
N VAL A 41 -3.12 1.92 9.50
CA VAL A 41 -2.63 3.10 10.25
C VAL A 41 -3.36 3.37 11.57
N ARG A 42 -4.46 2.65 11.84
CA ARG A 42 -5.28 2.79 13.07
C ARG A 42 -4.93 1.75 14.13
N LEU A 43 -3.99 0.84 13.84
CA LEU A 43 -3.51 -0.15 14.83
C LEU A 43 -2.60 0.52 15.85
N ASP A 44 -2.55 -0.07 17.04
CA ASP A 44 -1.58 0.31 18.05
C ASP A 44 -0.16 -0.17 17.73
N ALA A 45 0.83 0.45 18.35
CA ALA A 45 2.24 0.19 18.08
C ALA A 45 2.66 -1.26 18.41
N ALA A 46 2.10 -1.87 19.45
CA ALA A 46 2.44 -3.25 19.83
C ALA A 46 1.93 -4.24 18.77
N THR A 47 0.72 -4.02 18.27
CA THR A 47 0.14 -4.81 17.17
C THR A 47 0.94 -4.65 15.88
N LEU A 48 1.32 -3.42 15.52
CA LEU A 48 2.19 -3.16 14.36
C LEU A 48 3.58 -3.79 14.55
N GLY A 49 4.16 -3.71 15.73
CA GLY A 49 5.42 -4.36 16.06
C GLY A 49 5.37 -5.86 15.84
N PHE A 50 4.31 -6.52 16.31
CA PHE A 50 4.07 -7.94 16.03
C PHE A 50 3.98 -8.22 14.52
N ILE A 51 3.28 -7.37 13.76
CA ILE A 51 3.14 -7.55 12.31
C ILE A 51 4.50 -7.42 11.60
N LEU A 52 5.32 -6.43 11.98
CA LEU A 52 6.65 -6.23 11.43
C LEU A 52 7.57 -7.43 11.73
N GLU A 53 7.51 -7.97 12.94
CA GLU A 53 8.27 -9.14 13.35
C GLU A 53 7.82 -10.40 12.62
N HIS A 54 6.53 -10.74 12.73
CA HIS A 54 5.95 -11.96 12.15
C HIS A 54 5.98 -11.97 10.62
N GLY A 55 5.82 -10.79 9.99
CA GLY A 55 5.93 -10.60 8.55
C GLY A 55 7.36 -10.49 8.05
N GLU A 56 8.35 -10.54 8.94
CA GLU A 56 9.77 -10.45 8.62
C GLU A 56 10.14 -9.22 7.79
N ALA A 57 9.54 -8.06 8.12
CA ALA A 57 9.76 -6.83 7.37
C ALA A 57 11.25 -6.44 7.30
N THR A 58 11.77 -6.29 6.08
CA THR A 58 13.15 -5.85 5.80
C THR A 58 13.24 -4.36 5.51
N VAL A 59 12.15 -3.78 5.01
CA VAL A 59 12.00 -2.34 4.76
C VAL A 59 10.68 -1.88 5.36
N LEU A 60 10.66 -0.68 5.91
CA LEU A 60 9.46 0.02 6.36
C LEU A 60 9.38 1.38 5.66
N LEU A 61 8.41 1.52 4.77
CA LEU A 61 8.02 2.79 4.18
C LEU A 61 6.96 3.43 5.07
N VAL A 62 7.15 4.66 5.51
CA VAL A 62 6.25 5.30 6.48
C VAL A 62 5.98 6.75 6.12
N ASP A 63 4.69 7.11 6.01
CA ASP A 63 4.30 8.51 5.94
C ASP A 63 4.61 9.21 7.27
N THR A 64 5.22 10.39 7.20
CA THR A 64 5.72 11.12 8.38
C THR A 64 4.63 11.48 9.39
N GLU A 65 3.36 11.52 8.97
CA GLU A 65 2.20 11.64 9.89
C GLU A 65 2.21 10.52 10.96
N PHE A 66 2.70 9.33 10.60
CA PHE A 66 2.71 8.14 11.46
C PHE A 66 4.07 7.82 12.07
N SER A 67 5.02 8.73 12.02
CA SER A 67 6.40 8.52 12.47
C SER A 67 6.50 8.09 13.94
N ALA A 68 5.74 8.72 14.83
CA ALA A 68 5.73 8.36 16.24
C ALA A 68 5.23 6.92 16.46
N LEU A 69 4.14 6.55 15.79
CA LEU A 69 3.56 5.20 15.81
C LEU A 69 4.56 4.16 15.25
N ALA A 70 5.19 4.47 14.13
CA ALA A 70 6.14 3.58 13.47
C ALA A 70 7.41 3.37 14.32
N ARG A 71 7.95 4.43 14.92
CA ARG A 71 9.11 4.34 15.83
C ARG A 71 8.82 3.42 17.01
N GLU A 72 7.67 3.57 17.63
CA GLU A 72 7.24 2.72 18.74
C GLU A 72 7.01 1.27 18.26
N ALA A 73 6.38 1.06 17.11
CA ALA A 73 6.17 -0.27 16.52
C ALA A 73 7.50 -1.00 16.24
N VAL A 74 8.49 -0.31 15.66
CA VAL A 74 9.82 -0.88 15.42
C VAL A 74 10.47 -1.29 16.74
N SER A 75 10.35 -0.49 17.80
CA SER A 75 10.89 -0.85 19.13
C SER A 75 10.24 -2.12 19.73
N HIS A 76 9.00 -2.41 19.38
CA HIS A 76 8.30 -3.63 19.79
C HIS A 76 8.60 -4.86 18.92
N SER A 77 9.07 -4.65 17.68
CA SER A 77 9.20 -5.73 16.71
C SER A 77 10.46 -6.60 16.89
N GLY A 78 11.47 -6.12 17.61
CA GLY A 78 12.79 -6.77 17.63
C GLY A 78 13.49 -6.85 16.27
N ARG A 79 12.96 -6.13 15.25
CA ARG A 79 13.51 -6.01 13.89
C ARG A 79 14.21 -4.67 13.72
N ASP A 80 15.07 -4.60 12.73
CA ASP A 80 15.78 -3.38 12.33
C ASP A 80 15.60 -3.17 10.81
N PRO A 81 14.38 -2.83 10.38
CA PRO A 81 14.11 -2.61 8.96
C PRO A 81 14.76 -1.32 8.48
N LEU A 82 15.16 -1.28 7.20
CA LEU A 82 15.49 -0.02 6.55
C LEU A 82 14.23 0.87 6.55
N ILE A 83 14.30 2.00 7.25
CA ILE A 83 13.18 2.95 7.32
C ILE A 83 13.34 4.00 6.22
N VAL A 84 12.25 4.23 5.48
CA VAL A 84 12.14 5.23 4.41
C VAL A 84 10.96 6.13 4.69
N ASP A 85 11.20 7.42 4.91
CA ASP A 85 10.17 8.39 5.21
C ASP A 85 9.48 8.89 3.94
N ILE A 86 8.17 8.86 3.91
CA ILE A 86 7.32 9.48 2.88
C ILE A 86 6.89 10.86 3.40
N GLU A 87 7.26 11.90 2.68
CA GLU A 87 6.92 13.29 3.00
C GLU A 87 5.88 13.79 2.00
N ASP A 88 4.60 13.51 2.28
CA ASP A 88 3.52 14.02 1.46
C ASP A 88 3.30 15.52 1.74
N PRO A 89 3.45 16.42 0.73
CA PRO A 89 3.24 17.85 0.93
C PRO A 89 1.78 18.23 1.22
N GLU A 90 0.83 17.34 0.91
CA GLU A 90 -0.60 17.50 1.21
C GLU A 90 -0.95 17.00 2.64
N GLY A 91 0.01 16.37 3.30
CA GLY A 91 -0.16 15.81 4.63
C GLY A 91 0.08 16.83 5.75
N PRO A 92 -0.22 16.45 7.00
CA PRO A 92 0.06 17.31 8.17
C PRO A 92 1.56 17.42 8.46
N GLY A 93 2.40 16.64 7.76
CA GLY A 93 3.82 16.51 8.05
C GLY A 93 4.09 15.73 9.31
N GLY A 94 5.37 15.54 9.63
CA GLY A 94 5.84 14.82 10.80
C GLY A 94 7.37 14.82 10.88
N GLU A 95 7.90 14.11 11.86
CA GLU A 95 9.33 13.97 12.06
C GLU A 95 9.86 12.82 11.19
N ARG A 96 11.00 13.00 10.55
CA ARG A 96 11.72 11.88 9.91
C ARG A 96 12.28 10.93 10.96
N ILE A 97 12.17 9.63 10.72
CA ILE A 97 12.72 8.58 11.59
C ILE A 97 13.68 7.66 10.87
N GLY A 98 13.71 7.70 9.55
CA GLY A 98 14.62 6.96 8.70
C GLY A 98 15.82 7.77 8.25
N GLU A 99 16.78 7.07 7.66
CA GLU A 99 17.95 7.70 7.02
C GLU A 99 17.67 8.16 5.59
N LEU A 100 16.59 7.64 4.99
CA LEU A 100 16.20 7.90 3.61
C LEU A 100 14.81 8.52 3.54
N THR A 101 14.63 9.39 2.55
CA THR A 101 13.30 9.80 2.11
C THR A 101 12.86 8.97 0.91
N TYR A 102 11.56 8.91 0.66
CA TYR A 102 10.99 8.22 -0.49
C TYR A 102 11.55 8.77 -1.81
N GLU A 103 11.58 10.09 -1.97
CA GLU A 103 12.17 10.75 -3.14
C GLU A 103 13.68 10.46 -3.29
N GLY A 104 14.40 10.41 -2.16
CA GLY A 104 15.80 10.01 -2.16
C GLY A 104 16.00 8.58 -2.65
N LEU A 105 15.14 7.66 -2.22
CA LEU A 105 15.15 6.27 -2.68
C LEU A 105 14.80 6.15 -4.16
N LEU A 106 13.83 6.93 -4.65
CA LEU A 106 13.48 6.97 -6.08
C LEU A 106 14.65 7.49 -6.93
N ALA A 107 15.35 8.52 -6.47
CA ALA A 107 16.50 9.10 -7.18
C ALA A 107 17.68 8.10 -7.36
N GLU A 108 17.77 7.08 -6.52
CA GLU A 108 18.74 5.98 -6.68
C GLU A 108 18.30 4.96 -7.74
N GLY A 109 17.02 4.97 -8.13
CA GLY A 109 16.44 4.00 -9.03
C GLY A 109 16.93 4.14 -10.48
N ALA A 110 16.96 3.02 -11.20
CA ALA A 110 17.20 3.01 -12.64
C ALA A 110 15.86 3.16 -13.37
N PRO A 111 15.67 4.17 -14.24
CA PRO A 111 14.41 4.38 -14.94
C PRO A 111 14.07 3.26 -15.94
N ASP A 112 15.06 2.48 -16.34
CA ASP A 112 14.97 1.35 -17.27
C ASP A 112 15.06 -0.01 -16.54
N PHE A 113 14.60 -0.07 -15.28
CA PHE A 113 14.60 -1.30 -14.49
C PHE A 113 13.94 -2.45 -15.25
N PRO A 114 14.66 -3.58 -15.48
CA PRO A 114 14.15 -4.69 -16.28
C PRO A 114 13.08 -5.44 -15.46
N TYR A 115 11.81 -5.23 -15.80
CA TYR A 115 10.73 -6.01 -15.22
C TYR A 115 10.76 -7.45 -15.71
N THR A 116 10.75 -8.39 -14.77
CA THR A 116 10.60 -9.81 -15.04
C THR A 116 9.30 -10.30 -14.41
N PRO A 117 8.35 -10.83 -15.20
CA PRO A 117 7.13 -11.43 -14.65
C PRO A 117 7.44 -12.54 -13.65
N PRO A 118 6.56 -12.83 -12.67
CA PRO A 118 6.75 -13.91 -11.73
C PRO A 118 6.86 -15.25 -12.49
N ALA A 119 7.83 -16.08 -12.11
CA ALA A 119 8.01 -17.41 -12.69
C ALA A 119 6.89 -18.36 -12.25
N ASP A 120 6.34 -18.15 -11.08
CA ASP A 120 5.17 -18.86 -10.56
C ASP A 120 4.09 -17.82 -10.17
N GLU A 121 2.93 -17.93 -10.77
CA GLU A 121 1.80 -17.04 -10.46
C GLU A 121 1.23 -17.23 -9.03
N TRP A 122 1.62 -18.29 -8.34
CA TRP A 122 1.30 -18.54 -6.94
C TRP A 122 2.28 -17.89 -5.96
N ASP A 123 3.37 -17.30 -6.46
CA ASP A 123 4.26 -16.50 -5.62
C ASP A 123 3.46 -15.41 -4.87
N ALA A 124 3.91 -15.11 -3.66
CA ALA A 124 3.29 -14.09 -2.82
C ALA A 124 3.44 -12.70 -3.45
N LEU A 125 2.34 -11.97 -3.52
CA LEU A 125 2.29 -10.56 -3.95
C LEU A 125 2.15 -9.62 -2.77
N ALA A 126 1.30 -9.98 -1.81
CA ALA A 126 1.05 -9.17 -0.62
C ALA A 126 0.76 -10.04 0.59
N LEU A 127 1.10 -9.50 1.76
CA LEU A 127 0.82 -10.05 3.08
C LEU A 127 -0.04 -9.05 3.86
N ASN A 128 -1.27 -9.41 4.14
CA ASN A 128 -2.19 -8.58 4.91
C ASN A 128 -2.49 -9.23 6.26
N TYR A 129 -2.83 -8.42 7.26
CA TYR A 129 -3.19 -8.93 8.58
C TYR A 129 -4.64 -8.64 8.92
N THR A 130 -5.30 -9.67 9.46
CA THR A 130 -6.66 -9.53 10.02
C THR A 130 -6.58 -9.38 11.53
N SER A 131 -7.58 -8.72 12.13
CA SER A 131 -7.67 -8.51 13.58
C SER A 131 -7.77 -9.81 14.41
N GLY A 132 -7.94 -10.97 13.75
CA GLY A 132 -8.02 -12.29 14.37
C GLY A 132 -9.08 -12.40 15.48
N THR A 133 -9.97 -13.37 15.37
CA THR A 133 -10.99 -13.67 16.41
C THR A 133 -10.38 -14.25 17.70
N THR A 134 -9.11 -14.61 17.69
CA THR A 134 -8.38 -15.26 18.80
C THR A 134 -7.32 -14.39 19.48
N GLY A 135 -7.33 -13.07 19.24
CA GLY A 135 -6.49 -12.08 19.92
C GLY A 135 -5.16 -11.76 19.24
N ARG A 136 -4.60 -12.61 18.39
CA ARG A 136 -3.40 -12.27 17.60
C ARG A 136 -3.75 -12.09 16.12
N PRO A 137 -3.19 -11.05 15.44
CA PRO A 137 -3.37 -10.87 14.01
C PRO A 137 -2.92 -12.12 13.23
N LYS A 138 -3.63 -12.44 12.16
CA LYS A 138 -3.28 -13.53 11.25
C LYS A 138 -2.84 -12.98 9.92
N GLY A 139 -1.70 -13.43 9.41
CA GLY A 139 -1.21 -13.10 8.08
C GLY A 139 -2.02 -13.83 7.00
N VAL A 140 -2.47 -13.08 6.01
CA VAL A 140 -3.16 -13.59 4.81
C VAL A 140 -2.32 -13.22 3.60
N VAL A 141 -1.83 -14.23 2.90
CA VAL A 141 -1.00 -14.05 1.72
C VAL A 141 -1.87 -13.99 0.46
N TYR A 142 -1.68 -12.96 -0.36
CA TYR A 142 -2.20 -12.89 -1.72
C TYR A 142 -1.13 -13.38 -2.69
N SER A 143 -1.52 -14.22 -3.64
CA SER A 143 -0.68 -14.57 -4.79
C SER A 143 -0.91 -13.61 -5.95
N HIS A 144 0.03 -13.54 -6.88
CA HIS A 144 -0.14 -12.81 -8.14
C HIS A 144 -1.40 -13.26 -8.89
N ARG A 145 -1.63 -14.58 -8.97
CA ARG A 145 -2.85 -15.15 -9.58
C ARG A 145 -4.12 -14.68 -8.89
N GLY A 146 -4.16 -14.72 -7.56
CA GLY A 146 -5.34 -14.31 -6.79
C GLY A 146 -5.68 -12.85 -7.00
N ALA A 147 -4.67 -11.97 -6.93
CA ALA A 147 -4.83 -10.54 -7.15
C ALA A 147 -5.29 -10.23 -8.59
N TRP A 148 -4.67 -10.87 -9.60
CA TRP A 148 -5.06 -10.70 -11.00
C TRP A 148 -6.49 -11.17 -11.26
N THR A 149 -6.86 -12.35 -10.76
CA THR A 149 -8.20 -12.90 -10.94
C THR A 149 -9.25 -11.97 -10.32
N ASN A 150 -8.99 -11.45 -9.11
CA ASN A 150 -9.92 -10.52 -8.47
C ASN A 150 -9.98 -9.18 -9.20
N ALA A 151 -8.85 -8.67 -9.68
CA ALA A 151 -8.82 -7.43 -10.46
C ALA A 151 -9.66 -7.54 -11.75
N VAL A 152 -9.56 -8.66 -12.48
CA VAL A 152 -10.38 -8.93 -13.67
C VAL A 152 -11.87 -9.08 -13.28
N ASN A 153 -12.16 -9.78 -12.17
CA ASN A 153 -13.54 -9.94 -11.70
C ASN A 153 -14.18 -8.59 -11.36
N ASN A 154 -13.44 -7.65 -10.79
CA ASN A 154 -13.93 -6.29 -10.55
C ASN A 154 -14.39 -5.62 -11.86
N VAL A 155 -13.57 -5.74 -12.93
CA VAL A 155 -13.94 -5.19 -14.25
C VAL A 155 -15.23 -5.80 -14.76
N VAL A 156 -15.30 -7.13 -14.75
CA VAL A 156 -16.46 -7.86 -15.30
C VAL A 156 -17.73 -7.62 -14.49
N THR A 157 -17.63 -7.71 -13.15
CA THR A 157 -18.79 -7.59 -12.26
C THR A 157 -19.38 -6.19 -12.25
N TRP A 158 -18.53 -5.18 -12.41
CA TRP A 158 -18.92 -3.78 -12.37
C TRP A 158 -19.09 -3.17 -13.78
N GLU A 159 -18.85 -3.96 -14.81
CA GLU A 159 -18.90 -3.50 -16.22
C GLU A 159 -18.04 -2.23 -16.43
N MET A 160 -16.85 -2.22 -15.83
CA MET A 160 -16.01 -1.03 -15.83
C MET A 160 -15.49 -0.71 -17.22
N PRO A 161 -15.70 0.53 -17.72
CA PRO A 161 -15.13 0.96 -19.00
C PRO A 161 -13.62 1.21 -18.89
N HIS A 162 -12.95 1.37 -20.03
CA HIS A 162 -11.60 1.91 -20.06
C HIS A 162 -11.56 3.36 -19.53
N HIS A 163 -10.44 3.73 -18.93
CA HIS A 163 -10.15 5.07 -18.40
C HIS A 163 -11.14 5.52 -17.30
N PRO A 164 -11.47 4.66 -16.31
CA PRO A 164 -12.28 5.13 -15.18
C PRO A 164 -11.49 6.16 -14.37
N VAL A 165 -12.21 7.09 -13.75
CA VAL A 165 -11.66 7.97 -12.72
C VAL A 165 -12.16 7.47 -11.38
N TYR A 166 -11.25 6.87 -10.60
CA TYR A 166 -11.57 6.19 -9.35
C TYR A 166 -11.16 7.02 -8.15
N LEU A 167 -12.13 7.34 -7.29
CA LEU A 167 -11.89 8.05 -6.03
C LEU A 167 -11.62 7.07 -4.89
N TRP A 168 -10.47 7.22 -4.27
CA TRP A 168 -10.04 6.41 -3.13
C TRP A 168 -10.69 6.86 -1.82
N THR A 169 -11.86 6.34 -1.52
CA THR A 169 -12.58 6.49 -0.25
C THR A 169 -12.37 5.29 0.68
N LEU A 170 -12.08 4.10 0.12
CA LEU A 170 -11.66 2.94 0.88
C LEU A 170 -10.15 3.00 1.18
N PRO A 171 -9.70 2.51 2.36
CA PRO A 171 -8.28 2.46 2.66
C PRO A 171 -7.53 1.51 1.72
N LEU A 172 -6.45 2.01 1.12
CA LEU A 172 -5.58 1.23 0.24
C LEU A 172 -4.95 0.03 0.96
N PHE A 173 -4.61 0.18 2.23
CA PHE A 173 -4.03 -0.88 3.04
C PHE A 173 -5.00 -2.03 3.35
N HIS A 174 -6.32 -1.77 3.37
CA HIS A 174 -7.31 -2.78 3.75
C HIS A 174 -7.61 -3.71 2.58
N CYS A 175 -7.30 -5.01 2.75
CA CYS A 175 -7.40 -6.01 1.68
C CYS A 175 -6.75 -5.52 0.36
N ASN A 176 -5.65 -4.79 0.46
CA ASN A 176 -4.96 -4.06 -0.62
C ASN A 176 -5.96 -3.34 -1.53
N GLY A 177 -6.77 -2.49 -0.89
CA GLY A 177 -7.78 -1.70 -1.58
C GLY A 177 -8.73 -2.53 -2.46
N TRP A 178 -9.05 -3.78 -2.05
CA TRP A 178 -9.92 -4.70 -2.79
C TRP A 178 -9.45 -4.99 -4.22
N CYS A 179 -8.15 -4.99 -4.44
CA CYS A 179 -7.48 -5.16 -5.74
C CYS A 179 -7.72 -4.00 -6.74
N PHE A 180 -8.34 -2.90 -6.34
CA PHE A 180 -8.52 -1.73 -7.20
C PHE A 180 -7.23 -1.03 -7.63
N PRO A 181 -6.08 -1.09 -6.91
CA PRO A 181 -4.82 -0.63 -7.46
C PRO A 181 -4.52 -1.24 -8.83
N TRP A 182 -4.69 -2.56 -8.93
CA TRP A 182 -4.43 -3.30 -10.17
C TRP A 182 -5.59 -3.20 -11.17
N THR A 183 -6.86 -3.22 -10.69
CA THR A 183 -8.05 -3.06 -11.55
C THR A 183 -8.03 -1.75 -12.33
N ILE A 184 -7.85 -0.63 -11.63
CA ILE A 184 -7.89 0.70 -12.25
C ILE A 184 -6.69 0.92 -13.15
N THR A 185 -5.49 0.48 -12.72
CA THR A 185 -4.26 0.57 -13.51
C THR A 185 -4.38 -0.27 -14.80
N MET A 186 -4.95 -1.48 -14.75
CA MET A 186 -5.18 -2.34 -15.92
C MET A 186 -6.10 -1.67 -16.95
N LEU A 187 -7.04 -0.86 -16.50
CA LEU A 187 -7.96 -0.10 -17.37
C LEU A 187 -7.39 1.24 -17.85
N ALA A 188 -6.11 1.52 -17.56
CA ALA A 188 -5.47 2.82 -17.79
C ALA A 188 -6.29 3.97 -17.19
N GLY A 189 -6.86 3.75 -16.00
CA GLY A 189 -7.69 4.70 -15.28
C GLY A 189 -6.88 5.72 -14.49
N THR A 190 -7.59 6.71 -13.96
CA THR A 190 -7.04 7.74 -13.09
C THR A 190 -7.37 7.43 -11.64
N HIS A 191 -6.37 7.51 -10.77
CA HIS A 191 -6.56 7.38 -9.33
C HIS A 191 -6.63 8.78 -8.70
N VAL A 192 -7.70 9.06 -7.96
CA VAL A 192 -7.88 10.29 -7.19
C VAL A 192 -7.84 9.92 -5.71
N PHE A 193 -6.89 10.48 -4.97
CA PHE A 193 -6.65 10.12 -3.58
C PHE A 193 -7.31 11.08 -2.61
N LEU A 194 -7.81 10.54 -1.51
CA LEU A 194 -8.20 11.29 -0.31
C LEU A 194 -7.45 10.67 0.86
N ARG A 195 -6.55 11.44 1.47
CA ARG A 195 -5.81 11.00 2.68
C ARG A 195 -6.77 10.59 3.80
N SER A 196 -7.82 11.39 3.98
CA SER A 196 -8.89 11.13 4.92
C SER A 196 -10.23 11.43 4.25
N PRO A 197 -11.09 10.44 4.04
CA PRO A 197 -12.40 10.65 3.45
C PRO A 197 -13.26 11.56 4.34
N SER A 198 -13.77 12.64 3.75
CA SER A 198 -14.75 13.54 4.35
C SER A 198 -15.80 13.91 3.31
N ALA A 199 -16.98 14.32 3.74
CA ALA A 199 -18.04 14.76 2.81
C ALA A 199 -17.52 15.90 1.92
N GLU A 200 -16.86 16.89 2.49
CA GLU A 200 -16.28 18.02 1.76
C GLU A 200 -15.26 17.56 0.70
N GLY A 201 -14.31 16.69 1.08
CA GLY A 201 -13.30 16.15 0.17
C GLY A 201 -13.92 15.32 -0.95
N ILE A 202 -14.93 14.49 -0.65
CA ILE A 202 -15.61 13.66 -1.65
C ILE A 202 -16.36 14.52 -2.66
N TYR A 203 -17.16 15.50 -2.20
CA TYR A 203 -17.89 16.41 -3.11
C TYR A 203 -16.95 17.33 -3.87
N GLY A 204 -15.83 17.76 -3.25
CA GLY A 204 -14.77 18.51 -3.92
C GLY A 204 -14.13 17.69 -5.05
N ALA A 205 -13.82 16.43 -4.80
CA ALA A 205 -13.27 15.53 -5.82
C ALA A 205 -14.25 15.31 -6.98
N PHE A 206 -15.54 15.15 -6.72
CA PHE A 206 -16.54 15.07 -7.79
C PHE A 206 -16.58 16.32 -8.66
N ALA A 207 -16.47 17.50 -8.06
CA ALA A 207 -16.48 18.76 -8.81
C ALA A 207 -15.23 18.98 -9.65
N GLN A 208 -14.06 18.48 -9.19
CA GLN A 208 -12.76 18.82 -9.78
C GLN A 208 -12.21 17.74 -10.73
N HIS A 209 -12.52 16.45 -10.49
CA HIS A 209 -11.84 15.35 -11.15
C HIS A 209 -12.72 14.47 -12.03
N ALA A 210 -13.99 14.84 -12.27
CA ALA A 210 -14.92 14.04 -13.06
C ALA A 210 -14.96 12.55 -12.63
N VAL A 211 -14.99 12.30 -11.32
CA VAL A 211 -15.00 10.96 -10.72
C VAL A 211 -16.15 10.13 -11.31
N THR A 212 -15.83 8.92 -11.77
CA THR A 212 -16.81 7.99 -12.34
C THR A 212 -17.11 6.81 -11.42
N HIS A 213 -16.15 6.41 -10.58
CA HIS A 213 -16.24 5.23 -9.73
C HIS A 213 -15.66 5.51 -8.34
N LEU A 214 -16.27 4.92 -7.35
CA LEU A 214 -15.75 4.84 -5.97
C LEU A 214 -16.39 3.65 -5.27
N CYS A 215 -15.75 3.14 -4.23
CA CYS A 215 -16.34 2.22 -3.27
C CYS A 215 -16.44 2.90 -1.92
N GLY A 216 -17.52 2.66 -1.19
CA GLY A 216 -17.70 3.22 0.15
C GLY A 216 -18.40 2.23 1.07
N ALA A 217 -18.05 2.27 2.36
CA ALA A 217 -18.88 1.67 3.39
C ALA A 217 -20.18 2.50 3.54
N PRO A 218 -21.29 1.92 4.05
CA PRO A 218 -22.55 2.64 4.22
C PRO A 218 -22.48 3.92 5.09
N ILE A 219 -21.35 4.15 5.76
CA ILE A 219 -21.13 5.31 6.62
C ILE A 219 -20.42 6.48 5.89
N ILE A 220 -19.99 6.28 4.65
CA ILE A 220 -19.31 7.30 3.83
C ILE A 220 -20.33 8.14 3.10
#